data_85ea61dbc354671d3a8b35eab4ada8b3
#
_entry.id   85ea61dbc354671d3a8b35eab4ada8b3
#
_cell.length_a   1.000
_cell.length_b   1.000
_cell.length_c   1.000
_cell.angle_alpha   90.00
_cell.angle_beta   90.00
_cell.angle_gamma   90.00
#
_symmetry.space_group_name_H-M   'P 1'
#
loop_
_entity.id
_entity.type
_entity.pdbx_description
1 polymer ?
#
loop_
_entity_poly.entity_id
_entity_poly.type
_entity_poly.pdbx_seq_one_letter_code
_entity_poly.pdbx_strand_id
1 'polypeptide(L)'
;VIPLVAGALMMSWRRFLAFNIGSAIAWAPVYIFPGFLVGSALASEIRPPAHFYAVIGISLAALTVVYFVLLRFQLGLGESSRFYQWLKQWMAQYEATHRFWRLYTNQRPAREGEFPLASLMLALGASALLLIWKQLATETSLLDGFDKAVLQWFEQLRQPLLDGPFIAITLLGDAPVLIAAGALAFAALLFRGYYAAATHILAAVVVTVVLVWGLKSLLGVPRPDEVMGPPDSGAFPSGHTAGITLLVTLLASFVAGESRHRKRWQSYVLLSLPLVPVALSRLYLGVHWFTDVIGGLLLALAVTGAVRASYSRFDKVPLAPDITIVVAAVVWAVFAGGYIVLSWEEAVLNFRPVS
;
A
#
# COMPACT_ATOMS: atom_id res chain seq x y z
N VAL A 1 -24.39 -20.35 -0.80
CA VAL A 1 -24.64 -19.87 -2.19
C VAL A 1 -23.49 -20.23 -3.13
N ILE A 2 -22.22 -20.00 -2.78
CA ILE A 2 -21.06 -20.29 -3.65
C ILE A 2 -20.94 -21.77 -4.06
N PRO A 3 -21.09 -22.77 -3.17
CA PRO A 3 -21.04 -24.18 -3.55
C PRO A 3 -22.12 -24.58 -4.56
N LEU A 4 -23.32 -24.03 -4.42
CA LEU A 4 -24.46 -24.28 -5.32
C LEU A 4 -24.18 -23.71 -6.73
N VAL A 5 -23.62 -22.49 -6.80
CA VAL A 5 -23.25 -21.86 -8.08
C VAL A 5 -22.12 -22.61 -8.78
N ALA A 6 -21.11 -23.05 -8.03
CA ALA A 6 -19.99 -23.83 -8.55
C ALA A 6 -20.44 -25.21 -9.10
N GLY A 7 -21.41 -25.85 -8.41
CA GLY A 7 -22.04 -27.08 -8.89
C GLY A 7 -22.88 -26.85 -10.14
N ALA A 8 -23.66 -25.78 -10.21
CA ALA A 8 -24.45 -25.40 -11.36
C ALA A 8 -23.58 -25.06 -12.58
N LEU A 9 -22.35 -24.54 -12.38
CA LEU A 9 -21.38 -24.24 -13.42
C LEU A 9 -20.50 -25.44 -13.81
N MET A 10 -20.83 -26.64 -13.36
CA MET A 10 -20.10 -27.89 -13.66
C MET A 10 -18.61 -27.82 -13.34
N MET A 11 -18.22 -27.05 -12.30
CA MET A 11 -16.82 -26.94 -11.87
C MET A 11 -16.33 -28.29 -11.35
N SER A 12 -15.15 -28.75 -11.80
CA SER A 12 -14.55 -29.97 -11.29
C SER A 12 -14.27 -29.87 -9.79
N TRP A 13 -14.54 -30.96 -9.03
CA TRP A 13 -14.41 -30.98 -7.58
C TRP A 13 -13.01 -30.61 -7.10
N ARG A 14 -11.95 -30.96 -7.86
CA ARG A 14 -10.56 -30.57 -7.55
C ARG A 14 -10.34 -29.07 -7.62
N ARG A 15 -10.87 -28.41 -8.65
CA ARG A 15 -10.81 -26.93 -8.78
C ARG A 15 -11.65 -26.27 -7.69
N PHE A 16 -12.84 -26.77 -7.44
CA PHE A 16 -13.69 -26.28 -6.35
C PHE A 16 -12.99 -26.36 -4.99
N LEU A 17 -12.38 -27.53 -4.68
CA LEU A 17 -11.68 -27.74 -3.41
C LEU A 17 -10.46 -26.81 -3.28
N ALA A 18 -9.65 -26.69 -4.34
CA ALA A 18 -8.48 -25.79 -4.35
C ALA A 18 -8.87 -24.33 -4.12
N PHE A 19 -9.91 -23.84 -4.80
CA PHE A 19 -10.41 -22.48 -4.59
C PHE A 19 -11.06 -22.30 -3.22
N ASN A 20 -11.74 -23.30 -2.69
CA ASN A 20 -12.39 -23.23 -1.39
C ASN A 20 -11.36 -23.23 -0.24
N ILE A 21 -10.35 -24.09 -0.32
CA ILE A 21 -9.25 -24.12 0.66
C ILE A 21 -8.43 -22.82 0.55
N GLY A 22 -8.04 -22.39 -0.63
CA GLY A 22 -7.31 -21.13 -0.84
C GLY A 22 -8.10 -19.92 -0.35
N SER A 23 -9.40 -19.89 -0.60
CA SER A 23 -10.31 -18.88 -0.09
C SER A 23 -10.42 -18.93 1.44
N ALA A 24 -10.55 -20.10 2.03
CA ALA A 24 -10.63 -20.25 3.50
C ALA A 24 -9.34 -19.77 4.18
N ILE A 25 -8.17 -20.13 3.65
CA ILE A 25 -6.87 -19.68 4.15
C ILE A 25 -6.73 -18.16 4.04
N ALA A 26 -7.21 -17.57 2.93
CA ALA A 26 -7.14 -16.12 2.74
C ALA A 26 -8.14 -15.35 3.60
N TRP A 27 -9.37 -15.87 3.76
CA TRP A 27 -10.45 -15.16 4.45
C TRP A 27 -10.50 -15.43 5.94
N ALA A 28 -10.08 -16.61 6.42
CA ALA A 28 -10.12 -16.93 7.83
C ALA A 28 -9.35 -15.91 8.70
N PRO A 29 -8.11 -15.51 8.36
CA PRO A 29 -7.42 -14.45 9.10
C PRO A 29 -8.17 -13.11 9.06
N VAL A 30 -8.77 -12.76 7.92
CA VAL A 30 -9.48 -11.48 7.74
C VAL A 30 -10.72 -11.38 8.62
N TYR A 31 -11.40 -12.49 8.92
CA TYR A 31 -12.57 -12.51 9.79
C TYR A 31 -12.23 -12.85 11.25
N ILE A 32 -11.34 -13.83 11.45
CA ILE A 32 -11.00 -14.31 12.81
C ILE A 32 -10.20 -13.24 13.54
N PHE A 33 -9.23 -12.59 12.86
CA PHE A 33 -8.33 -11.65 13.51
C PHE A 33 -9.06 -10.40 14.04
N PRO A 34 -9.92 -9.69 13.28
CA PRO A 34 -10.73 -8.60 13.84
C PRO A 34 -11.73 -9.08 14.89
N GLY A 35 -12.35 -10.25 14.68
CA GLY A 35 -13.27 -10.83 15.67
C GLY A 35 -12.55 -11.20 16.97
N PHE A 36 -11.34 -11.73 16.88
CA PHE A 36 -10.49 -12.03 18.02
C PHE A 36 -10.02 -10.75 18.74
N LEU A 37 -9.59 -9.72 17.97
CA LEU A 37 -9.23 -8.40 18.51
C LEU A 37 -10.39 -7.76 19.26
N VAL A 38 -11.59 -7.76 18.67
CA VAL A 38 -12.80 -7.25 19.33
C VAL A 38 -13.18 -8.12 20.52
N GLY A 39 -13.14 -9.44 20.38
CA GLY A 39 -13.47 -10.39 21.43
C GLY A 39 -12.51 -10.30 22.63
N SER A 40 -11.21 -10.18 22.40
CA SER A 40 -10.21 -10.01 23.46
C SER A 40 -10.33 -8.63 24.13
N ALA A 41 -10.64 -7.59 23.37
CA ALA A 41 -10.91 -6.25 23.91
C ALA A 41 -12.21 -6.22 24.74
N LEU A 42 -13.21 -7.03 24.39
CA LEU A 42 -14.46 -7.16 25.16
C LEU A 42 -14.32 -8.09 26.37
N ALA A 43 -13.45 -9.10 26.29
CA ALA A 43 -13.20 -10.06 27.38
C ALA A 43 -12.21 -9.52 28.43
N SER A 44 -11.33 -8.59 28.06
CA SER A 44 -10.56 -7.83 29.02
C SER A 44 -11.49 -6.86 29.73
N GLU A 45 -11.43 -6.75 31.06
CA GLU A 45 -12.17 -5.75 31.85
C GLU A 45 -11.81 -4.29 31.46
N ILE A 46 -10.94 -4.13 30.49
CA ILE A 46 -10.58 -2.85 29.86
C ILE A 46 -11.75 -2.41 29.00
N ARG A 47 -12.67 -1.67 29.60
CA ARG A 47 -13.69 -0.93 28.83
C ARG A 47 -12.95 0.09 27.98
N PRO A 48 -12.97 -0.02 26.63
CA PRO A 48 -12.36 1.01 25.80
C PRO A 48 -12.94 2.35 26.21
N PRO A 49 -12.13 3.36 26.47
CA PRO A 49 -12.63 4.68 26.84
C PRO A 49 -13.58 5.19 25.76
N ALA A 50 -14.59 5.98 26.12
CA ALA A 50 -15.65 6.44 25.20
C ALA A 50 -15.07 7.08 23.91
N HIS A 51 -13.90 7.73 24.00
CA HIS A 51 -13.19 8.30 22.87
C HIS A 51 -12.65 7.26 21.87
N PHE A 52 -12.46 6.00 22.26
CA PHE A 52 -12.06 4.91 21.35
C PHE A 52 -13.10 4.68 20.25
N TYR A 53 -14.37 4.59 20.62
CA TYR A 53 -15.45 4.44 19.64
C TYR A 53 -15.59 5.68 18.76
N ALA A 54 -15.35 6.87 19.34
CA ALA A 54 -15.31 8.12 18.60
C ALA A 54 -14.16 8.12 17.58
N VAL A 55 -12.96 7.70 17.96
CA VAL A 55 -11.79 7.62 17.05
C VAL A 55 -12.03 6.62 15.92
N ILE A 56 -12.58 5.42 16.23
CA ILE A 56 -12.96 4.46 15.18
C ILE A 56 -14.02 5.05 14.27
N GLY A 57 -15.07 5.65 14.85
CA GLY A 57 -16.15 6.28 14.07
C GLY A 57 -15.63 7.41 13.16
N ILE A 58 -14.80 8.29 13.70
CA ILE A 58 -14.16 9.37 12.95
C ILE A 58 -13.23 8.82 11.86
N SER A 59 -12.42 7.78 12.19
CA SER A 59 -11.52 7.15 11.21
C SER A 59 -12.29 6.48 10.08
N LEU A 60 -13.36 5.74 10.37
CA LEU A 60 -14.24 5.15 9.37
C LEU A 60 -14.96 6.21 8.53
N ALA A 61 -15.42 7.27 9.16
CA ALA A 61 -16.02 8.42 8.46
C ALA A 61 -15.00 9.11 7.55
N ALA A 62 -13.79 9.36 8.05
CA ALA A 62 -12.69 9.94 7.26
C ALA A 62 -12.30 9.05 6.08
N LEU A 63 -12.14 7.75 6.30
CA LEU A 63 -11.88 6.77 5.23
C LEU A 63 -13.01 6.75 4.20
N THR A 64 -14.26 6.83 4.65
CA THR A 64 -15.42 6.89 3.76
C THR A 64 -15.42 8.17 2.93
N VAL A 65 -15.14 9.31 3.56
CA VAL A 65 -15.00 10.60 2.85
C VAL A 65 -13.85 10.56 1.86
N VAL A 66 -12.68 10.07 2.28
CA VAL A 66 -11.51 9.90 1.39
C VAL A 66 -11.86 8.99 0.21
N TYR A 67 -12.54 7.87 0.45
CA TYR A 67 -13.01 6.97 -0.59
C TYR A 67 -13.93 7.68 -1.60
N PHE A 68 -14.94 8.42 -1.12
CA PHE A 68 -15.84 9.17 -1.99
C PHE A 68 -15.12 10.30 -2.75
N VAL A 69 -14.20 11.00 -2.10
CA VAL A 69 -13.37 12.03 -2.73
C VAL A 69 -12.51 11.42 -3.83
N LEU A 70 -11.82 10.31 -3.56
CA LEU A 70 -11.00 9.62 -4.55
C LEU A 70 -11.84 9.09 -5.71
N LEU A 71 -13.03 8.52 -5.44
CA LEU A 71 -13.96 8.07 -6.46
C LEU A 71 -14.43 9.24 -7.34
N ARG A 72 -14.84 10.36 -6.73
CA ARG A 72 -15.25 11.58 -7.46
C ARG A 72 -14.09 12.17 -8.23
N PHE A 73 -12.90 12.15 -7.66
CA PHE A 73 -11.68 12.63 -8.30
C PHE A 73 -11.33 11.79 -9.53
N GLN A 74 -11.37 10.46 -9.43
CA GLN A 74 -11.17 9.56 -10.58
C GLN A 74 -12.20 9.76 -11.68
N LEU A 75 -13.48 9.94 -11.33
CA LEU A 75 -14.56 10.20 -12.30
C LEU A 75 -14.40 11.59 -12.93
N GLY A 76 -13.93 12.58 -12.15
CA GLY A 76 -13.71 13.95 -12.62
C GLY A 76 -12.46 14.13 -13.50
N LEU A 77 -11.50 13.21 -13.43
CA LEU A 77 -10.25 13.25 -14.22
C LEU A 77 -10.28 12.33 -15.45
N GLY A 78 -11.37 11.59 -15.67
CA GLY A 78 -11.56 10.77 -16.86
C GLY A 78 -11.75 11.62 -18.13
N GLU A 79 -11.46 11.02 -19.30
CA GLU A 79 -11.57 11.69 -20.61
C GLU A 79 -12.93 12.33 -20.88
N SER A 80 -14.01 11.78 -20.33
CA SER A 80 -15.37 12.30 -20.47
C SER A 80 -15.66 13.53 -19.60
N SER A 81 -14.75 13.90 -18.68
CA SER A 81 -14.97 15.03 -17.78
C SER A 81 -14.75 16.36 -18.48
N ARG A 82 -15.54 17.37 -18.08
CA ARG A 82 -15.39 18.75 -18.59
C ARG A 82 -14.00 19.32 -18.29
N PHE A 83 -13.45 18.99 -17.12
CA PHE A 83 -12.12 19.44 -16.70
C PHE A 83 -11.02 18.86 -17.60
N TYR A 84 -11.06 17.56 -17.89
CA TYR A 84 -10.10 16.92 -18.79
C TYR A 84 -10.17 17.53 -20.20
N GLN A 85 -11.36 17.71 -20.76
CA GLN A 85 -11.54 18.28 -22.10
C GLN A 85 -11.08 19.74 -22.14
N TRP A 86 -11.39 20.52 -21.12
CA TRP A 86 -10.91 21.90 -21.00
C TRP A 86 -9.38 21.95 -20.94
N LEU A 87 -8.75 21.12 -20.09
CA LEU A 87 -7.30 21.05 -19.97
C LEU A 87 -6.65 20.63 -21.29
N LYS A 88 -7.21 19.64 -21.99
CA LYS A 88 -6.72 19.19 -23.30
C LYS A 88 -6.75 20.33 -24.31
N GLN A 89 -7.84 21.08 -24.38
CA GLN A 89 -7.98 22.24 -25.27
C GLN A 89 -6.99 23.34 -24.89
N TRP A 90 -6.83 23.64 -23.62
CA TRP A 90 -5.90 24.65 -23.13
C TRP A 90 -4.44 24.25 -23.44
N MET A 91 -4.05 23.02 -23.21
CA MET A 91 -2.71 22.53 -23.51
C MET A 91 -2.42 22.44 -25.02
N ALA A 92 -3.46 22.34 -25.85
CA ALA A 92 -3.31 22.38 -27.31
C ALA A 92 -2.98 23.77 -27.87
N GLN A 93 -3.20 24.84 -27.08
CA GLN A 93 -2.95 26.22 -27.55
C GLN A 93 -1.46 26.55 -27.65
N TYR A 94 -0.60 25.89 -26.85
CA TYR A 94 0.85 26.14 -26.82
C TYR A 94 1.63 24.91 -27.28
N GLU A 95 2.60 25.10 -28.17
CA GLU A 95 3.35 23.98 -28.76
C GLU A 95 4.07 23.12 -27.70
N ALA A 96 4.67 23.74 -26.69
CA ALA A 96 5.40 23.05 -25.62
C ALA A 96 4.47 22.13 -24.81
N THR A 97 3.29 22.63 -24.38
CA THR A 97 2.33 21.85 -23.62
C THR A 97 1.64 20.79 -24.49
N HIS A 98 1.40 21.08 -25.78
CA HIS A 98 0.90 20.10 -26.73
C HIS A 98 1.91 18.97 -27.00
N ARG A 99 3.21 19.29 -27.11
CA ARG A 99 4.27 18.27 -27.20
C ARG A 99 4.33 17.41 -25.94
N PHE A 100 4.25 18.03 -24.75
CA PHE A 100 4.20 17.33 -23.48
C PHE A 100 2.99 16.40 -23.41
N TRP A 101 1.78 16.88 -23.76
CA TRP A 101 0.57 16.08 -23.81
C TRP A 101 0.75 14.84 -24.68
N ARG A 102 1.19 15.01 -25.94
CA ARG A 102 1.43 13.91 -26.88
C ARG A 102 2.51 12.93 -26.40
N LEU A 103 3.53 13.43 -25.69
CA LEU A 103 4.62 12.61 -25.20
C LEU A 103 4.15 11.59 -24.16
N TYR A 104 3.18 11.94 -23.32
CA TYR A 104 2.68 11.12 -22.23
C TYR A 104 1.35 10.43 -22.52
N THR A 105 0.72 10.66 -23.67
CA THR A 105 -0.50 9.94 -24.04
C THR A 105 -0.25 8.46 -24.24
N ASN A 106 -1.26 7.67 -23.87
CA ASN A 106 -1.24 6.22 -24.00
C ASN A 106 -1.21 5.82 -25.50
N GLN A 107 -0.38 4.85 -25.84
CA GLN A 107 -0.21 4.35 -27.21
C GLN A 107 -0.96 3.02 -27.47
N ARG A 108 -1.67 2.51 -26.49
CA ARG A 108 -2.45 1.29 -26.59
C ARG A 108 -3.73 1.56 -27.41
N PRO A 109 -4.07 0.75 -28.43
CA PRO A 109 -5.24 1.04 -29.30
C PRO A 109 -6.55 1.27 -28.55
N ALA A 110 -6.78 0.56 -27.44
CA ALA A 110 -7.99 0.72 -26.62
C ALA A 110 -7.99 2.01 -25.76
N ARG A 111 -6.88 2.76 -25.70
CA ARG A 111 -6.70 3.97 -24.90
C ARG A 111 -5.83 5.01 -25.61
N GLU A 112 -5.80 4.94 -26.92
CA GLU A 112 -4.97 5.85 -27.72
C GLU A 112 -5.39 7.30 -27.49
N GLY A 113 -4.39 8.12 -27.14
CA GLY A 113 -4.63 9.54 -26.85
C GLY A 113 -5.03 9.86 -25.41
N GLU A 114 -5.27 8.86 -24.54
CA GLU A 114 -5.58 9.08 -23.11
C GLU A 114 -4.33 9.61 -22.40
N PHE A 115 -4.42 10.81 -21.85
CA PHE A 115 -3.35 11.40 -21.04
C PHE A 115 -3.50 10.93 -19.58
N PRO A 116 -2.41 10.54 -18.88
CA PRO A 116 -2.46 9.96 -17.53
C PRO A 116 -2.69 11.01 -16.45
N LEU A 117 -3.73 11.85 -16.60
CA LEU A 117 -4.01 12.97 -15.73
C LEU A 117 -4.16 12.55 -14.27
N ALA A 118 -4.90 11.47 -14.01
CA ALA A 118 -5.10 10.97 -12.65
C ALA A 118 -3.78 10.56 -11.98
N SER A 119 -2.88 9.88 -12.71
CA SER A 119 -1.58 9.48 -12.19
C SER A 119 -0.68 10.68 -11.93
N LEU A 120 -0.68 11.67 -12.81
CA LEU A 120 0.08 12.90 -12.65
C LEU A 120 -0.42 13.72 -11.45
N MET A 121 -1.75 13.84 -11.31
CA MET A 121 -2.36 14.54 -10.15
C MET A 121 -2.07 13.80 -8.84
N LEU A 122 -2.06 12.46 -8.85
CA LEU A 122 -1.63 11.67 -7.70
C LEU A 122 -0.17 11.96 -7.34
N ALA A 123 0.73 11.96 -8.32
CA ALA A 123 2.15 12.26 -8.10
C ALA A 123 2.34 13.66 -7.49
N LEU A 124 1.78 14.67 -8.13
CA LEU A 124 1.94 16.06 -7.69
C LEU A 124 1.24 16.32 -6.35
N GLY A 125 0.01 15.83 -6.19
CA GLY A 125 -0.77 15.99 -4.96
C GLY A 125 -0.13 15.28 -3.78
N ALA A 126 0.27 14.01 -3.93
CA ALA A 126 0.96 13.28 -2.87
C ALA A 126 2.33 13.87 -2.54
N SER A 127 3.08 14.37 -3.54
CA SER A 127 4.35 15.08 -3.28
C SER A 127 4.13 16.38 -2.51
N ALA A 128 3.15 17.19 -2.90
CA ALA A 128 2.83 18.44 -2.19
C ALA A 128 2.36 18.15 -0.75
N LEU A 129 1.49 17.17 -0.57
CA LEU A 129 1.05 16.74 0.75
C LEU A 129 2.21 16.18 1.59
N LEU A 130 3.13 15.42 0.99
CA LEU A 130 4.31 14.91 1.69
C LEU A 130 5.20 16.05 2.18
N LEU A 131 5.42 17.08 1.37
CA LEU A 131 6.23 18.23 1.77
C LEU A 131 5.58 18.99 2.94
N ILE A 132 4.27 19.24 2.87
CA ILE A 132 3.52 19.88 3.96
C ILE A 132 3.55 18.98 5.21
N TRP A 133 3.29 17.69 5.04
CA TRP A 133 3.27 16.72 6.13
C TRP A 133 4.63 16.60 6.81
N LYS A 134 5.71 16.50 6.03
CA LYS A 134 7.08 16.51 6.53
C LYS A 134 7.34 17.77 7.38
N GLN A 135 6.96 18.95 6.88
CA GLN A 135 7.14 20.20 7.61
C GLN A 135 6.40 20.16 8.97
N LEU A 136 5.15 19.70 8.98
CA LEU A 136 4.34 19.61 10.20
C LEU A 136 4.90 18.56 11.18
N ALA A 137 5.36 17.42 10.67
CA ALA A 137 5.82 16.30 11.49
C ALA A 137 7.24 16.45 12.04
N THR A 138 8.12 17.21 11.36
CA THR A 138 9.54 17.25 11.73
C THR A 138 10.07 18.61 12.12
N GLU A 139 9.36 19.68 11.80
CA GLU A 139 9.83 21.06 12.06
C GLU A 139 8.87 21.87 12.96
N THR A 140 7.73 21.27 13.35
CA THR A 140 6.79 21.91 14.29
C THR A 140 6.41 20.92 15.38
N SER A 141 5.95 21.42 16.52
CA SER A 141 5.40 20.61 17.62
C SER A 141 3.90 20.37 17.51
N LEU A 142 3.27 20.74 16.39
CA LEU A 142 1.81 20.68 16.24
C LEU A 142 1.26 19.26 16.33
N LEU A 143 2.02 18.26 15.86
CA LEU A 143 1.58 16.87 15.83
C LEU A 143 2.15 16.03 16.97
N ASP A 144 3.08 16.55 17.78
CA ASP A 144 3.73 15.80 18.87
C ASP A 144 2.72 15.24 19.89
N GLY A 145 1.76 16.07 20.29
CA GLY A 145 0.71 15.64 21.21
C GLY A 145 -0.19 14.55 20.64
N PHE A 146 -0.45 14.63 19.33
CA PHE A 146 -1.22 13.62 18.64
C PHE A 146 -0.44 12.29 18.49
N ASP A 147 0.84 12.35 18.09
CA ASP A 147 1.71 11.18 17.97
C ASP A 147 1.86 10.45 19.32
N LYS A 148 2.09 11.21 20.41
CA LYS A 148 2.14 10.65 21.76
C LYS A 148 0.82 10.02 22.18
N ALA A 149 -0.31 10.65 21.90
CA ALA A 149 -1.62 10.11 22.23
C ALA A 149 -1.92 8.79 21.47
N VAL A 150 -1.55 8.73 20.19
CA VAL A 150 -1.67 7.51 19.37
C VAL A 150 -0.77 6.40 19.93
N LEU A 151 0.49 6.72 20.26
CA LEU A 151 1.44 5.77 20.85
C LEU A 151 0.89 5.18 22.15
N GLN A 152 0.51 6.02 23.11
CA GLN A 152 -0.06 5.61 24.40
C GLN A 152 -1.32 4.75 24.23
N TRP A 153 -2.12 5.06 23.23
CA TRP A 153 -3.31 4.26 22.93
C TRP A 153 -2.95 2.85 22.45
N PHE A 154 -1.94 2.71 21.57
CA PHE A 154 -1.46 1.40 21.13
C PHE A 154 -0.77 0.63 22.25
N GLU A 155 -0.02 1.28 23.13
CA GLU A 155 0.54 0.67 24.33
C GLU A 155 -0.54 0.03 25.22
N GLN A 156 -1.63 0.74 25.47
CA GLN A 156 -2.78 0.22 26.24
C GLN A 156 -3.46 -0.96 25.56
N LEU A 157 -3.40 -1.04 24.23
CA LEU A 157 -3.95 -2.16 23.45
C LEU A 157 -2.98 -3.35 23.36
N ARG A 158 -1.71 -3.16 23.72
CA ARG A 158 -0.69 -4.17 23.58
C ARG A 158 -0.94 -5.34 24.53
N GLN A 159 -0.91 -6.55 23.96
CA GLN A 159 -1.17 -7.79 24.70
C GLN A 159 -0.22 -8.89 24.21
N PRO A 160 0.35 -9.74 25.11
CA PRO A 160 1.28 -10.80 24.73
C PRO A 160 0.76 -11.73 23.63
N LEU A 161 -0.57 -11.98 23.63
CA LEU A 161 -1.23 -12.83 22.64
C LEU A 161 -1.23 -12.20 21.22
N LEU A 162 -1.20 -10.88 21.11
CA LEU A 162 -1.20 -10.15 19.84
C LEU A 162 0.21 -9.83 19.33
N ASP A 163 1.22 -9.85 20.19
CA ASP A 163 2.60 -9.54 19.82
C ASP A 163 3.10 -10.45 18.69
N GLY A 164 2.88 -11.78 18.82
CA GLY A 164 3.27 -12.72 17.78
C GLY A 164 2.68 -12.43 16.39
N PRO A 165 1.36 -12.32 16.24
CA PRO A 165 0.73 -11.90 14.99
C PRO A 165 1.26 -10.57 14.42
N PHE A 166 1.42 -9.53 15.26
CA PHE A 166 1.92 -8.25 14.79
C PHE A 166 3.39 -8.29 14.40
N ILE A 167 4.23 -9.10 15.07
CA ILE A 167 5.61 -9.38 14.68
C ILE A 167 5.65 -10.10 13.33
N ALA A 168 4.84 -11.13 13.12
CA ALA A 168 4.75 -11.79 11.81
C ALA A 168 4.33 -10.84 10.68
N ILE A 169 3.33 -9.99 10.94
CA ILE A 169 2.85 -8.99 9.98
C ILE A 169 3.94 -7.95 9.68
N THR A 170 4.66 -7.47 10.69
CA THR A 170 5.71 -6.48 10.46
C THR A 170 6.86 -7.06 9.65
N LEU A 171 7.27 -8.31 9.89
CA LEU A 171 8.29 -9.00 9.10
C LEU A 171 7.93 -9.14 7.61
N LEU A 172 6.63 -9.24 7.26
CA LEU A 172 6.19 -9.15 5.86
C LEU A 172 6.44 -7.78 5.23
N GLY A 173 6.53 -6.74 6.04
CA GLY A 173 6.85 -5.38 5.62
C GLY A 173 8.35 -5.05 5.61
N ASP A 174 9.22 -5.97 5.98
CA ASP A 174 10.66 -5.77 6.01
C ASP A 174 11.25 -5.59 4.60
N ALA A 175 12.31 -4.80 4.51
CA ALA A 175 12.96 -4.49 3.24
C ALA A 175 13.34 -5.73 2.41
N PRO A 176 13.94 -6.81 2.98
CA PRO A 176 14.26 -8.01 2.21
C PRO A 176 13.03 -8.64 1.55
N VAL A 177 11.89 -8.72 2.26
CA VAL A 177 10.65 -9.33 1.77
C VAL A 177 10.02 -8.48 0.66
N LEU A 178 9.98 -7.15 0.86
CA LEU A 178 9.40 -6.22 -0.12
C LEU A 178 10.29 -6.08 -1.36
N ILE A 179 11.61 -6.05 -1.20
CA ILE A 179 12.57 -6.02 -2.32
C ILE A 179 12.48 -7.33 -3.12
N ALA A 180 12.36 -8.47 -2.45
CA ALA A 180 12.16 -9.76 -3.12
C ALA A 180 10.86 -9.78 -3.94
N ALA A 181 9.76 -9.22 -3.42
CA ALA A 181 8.52 -9.07 -4.18
C ALA A 181 8.71 -8.22 -5.45
N GLY A 182 9.37 -7.06 -5.31
CA GLY A 182 9.70 -6.19 -6.45
C GLY A 182 10.62 -6.86 -7.47
N ALA A 183 11.66 -7.56 -7.01
CA ALA A 183 12.61 -8.27 -7.86
C ALA A 183 11.94 -9.43 -8.62
N LEU A 184 11.06 -10.20 -7.97
CA LEU A 184 10.31 -11.28 -8.62
C LEU A 184 9.30 -10.73 -9.62
N ALA A 185 8.62 -9.62 -9.31
CA ALA A 185 7.73 -8.95 -10.25
C ALA A 185 8.51 -8.43 -11.48
N PHE A 186 9.68 -7.81 -11.25
CA PHE A 186 10.58 -7.38 -12.31
C PHE A 186 11.01 -8.56 -13.20
N ALA A 187 11.52 -9.64 -12.59
CA ALA A 187 11.99 -10.82 -13.30
C ALA A 187 10.86 -11.49 -14.12
N ALA A 188 9.66 -11.64 -13.53
CA ALA A 188 8.50 -12.22 -14.20
C ALA A 188 8.08 -11.40 -15.43
N LEU A 189 8.05 -10.07 -15.31
CA LEU A 189 7.71 -9.18 -16.42
C LEU A 189 8.80 -9.18 -17.50
N LEU A 190 10.06 -9.19 -17.10
CA LEU A 190 11.21 -9.24 -18.00
C LEU A 190 11.19 -10.54 -18.82
N PHE A 191 11.00 -11.67 -18.15
CA PHE A 191 10.91 -12.99 -18.79
C PHE A 191 9.77 -13.08 -19.83
N ARG A 192 8.67 -12.35 -19.59
CA ARG A 192 7.53 -12.28 -20.48
C ARG A 192 7.64 -11.23 -21.58
N GLY A 193 8.77 -10.52 -21.66
CA GLY A 193 8.99 -9.47 -22.67
C GLY A 193 8.30 -8.14 -22.38
N TYR A 194 7.71 -7.93 -21.19
CA TYR A 194 7.13 -6.66 -20.77
C TYR A 194 8.19 -5.69 -20.24
N TYR A 195 9.20 -5.42 -21.05
CA TYR A 195 10.39 -4.64 -20.66
C TYR A 195 10.06 -3.29 -20.05
N ALA A 196 9.10 -2.56 -20.63
CA ALA A 196 8.70 -1.26 -20.10
C ALA A 196 8.07 -1.37 -18.70
N ALA A 197 7.18 -2.33 -18.46
CA ALA A 197 6.60 -2.56 -17.15
C ALA A 197 7.67 -2.99 -16.13
N ALA A 198 8.56 -3.91 -16.53
CA ALA A 198 9.68 -4.38 -15.70
C ALA A 198 10.56 -3.21 -15.25
N THR A 199 11.06 -2.39 -16.19
CA THR A 199 11.94 -1.26 -15.87
C THR A 199 11.26 -0.22 -14.98
N HIS A 200 9.95 0.03 -15.16
CA HIS A 200 9.21 0.96 -14.31
C HIS A 200 9.00 0.42 -12.89
N ILE A 201 8.79 -0.90 -12.71
CA ILE A 201 8.73 -1.50 -11.37
C ILE A 201 10.10 -1.42 -10.69
N LEU A 202 11.18 -1.77 -11.39
CA LEU A 202 12.53 -1.66 -10.84
C LEU A 202 12.84 -0.22 -10.43
N ALA A 203 12.56 0.75 -11.31
CA ALA A 203 12.76 2.16 -11.01
C ALA A 203 11.94 2.61 -9.80
N ALA A 204 10.68 2.17 -9.68
CA ALA A 204 9.83 2.48 -8.54
C ALA A 204 10.42 1.98 -7.22
N VAL A 205 10.87 0.72 -7.18
CA VAL A 205 11.51 0.12 -5.99
C VAL A 205 12.78 0.88 -5.63
N VAL A 206 13.68 1.08 -6.60
CA VAL A 206 14.95 1.79 -6.37
C VAL A 206 14.73 3.21 -5.88
N VAL A 207 13.86 3.97 -6.54
CA VAL A 207 13.54 5.36 -6.16
C VAL A 207 12.95 5.40 -4.74
N THR A 208 12.03 4.49 -4.40
CA THR A 208 11.44 4.45 -3.06
C THR A 208 12.49 4.13 -1.99
N VAL A 209 13.35 3.14 -2.22
CA VAL A 209 14.44 2.78 -1.29
C VAL A 209 15.38 3.98 -1.08
N VAL A 210 15.81 4.62 -2.16
CA VAL A 210 16.71 5.78 -2.11
C VAL A 210 16.07 6.96 -1.38
N LEU A 211 14.79 7.26 -1.66
CA LEU A 211 14.08 8.36 -0.99
C LEU A 211 13.84 8.07 0.50
N VAL A 212 13.44 6.86 0.85
CA VAL A 212 13.26 6.47 2.26
C VAL A 212 14.58 6.57 3.02
N TRP A 213 15.64 5.97 2.47
CA TRP A 213 16.97 6.03 3.09
C TRP A 213 17.49 7.47 3.18
N GLY A 214 17.38 8.25 2.10
CA GLY A 214 17.83 9.64 2.07
C GLY A 214 17.09 10.53 3.07
N LEU A 215 15.76 10.43 3.14
CA LEU A 215 14.96 11.20 4.11
C LEU A 215 15.28 10.81 5.56
N LYS A 216 15.43 9.50 5.84
CA LYS A 216 15.83 9.03 7.18
C LYS A 216 17.19 9.58 7.60
N SER A 217 18.16 9.56 6.71
CA SER A 217 19.51 10.05 6.99
C SER A 217 19.57 11.59 7.12
N LEU A 218 18.77 12.31 6.32
CA LEU A 218 18.75 13.78 6.34
C LEU A 218 17.99 14.35 7.53
N LEU A 219 16.87 13.73 7.92
CA LEU A 219 15.98 14.28 8.94
C LEU A 219 16.32 13.77 10.35
N GLY A 220 16.86 12.55 10.48
CA GLY A 220 17.27 11.99 11.76
C GLY A 220 16.20 11.99 12.85
N VAL A 221 14.91 11.89 12.48
CA VAL A 221 13.79 11.93 13.43
C VAL A 221 13.93 10.80 14.44
N PRO A 222 13.89 11.05 15.76
CA PRO A 222 13.99 10.02 16.78
C PRO A 222 12.76 9.12 16.77
N ARG A 223 12.98 7.83 17.10
CA ARG A 223 11.89 6.85 17.26
C ARG A 223 11.27 6.93 18.65
N PRO A 224 10.05 6.36 18.83
CA PRO A 224 9.58 6.03 20.16
C PRO A 224 10.54 5.05 20.86
N ASP A 225 10.74 5.22 22.19
CA ASP A 225 11.64 4.39 23.02
C ASP A 225 10.86 3.25 23.71
N GLU A 226 9.99 2.55 22.97
CA GLU A 226 9.03 1.59 23.54
C GLU A 226 9.49 0.13 23.44
N VAL A 227 10.57 -0.14 22.70
CA VAL A 227 11.07 -1.50 22.44
C VAL A 227 12.55 -1.62 22.73
N MET A 228 13.00 -2.84 23.11
CA MET A 228 14.37 -3.13 23.53
C MET A 228 15.41 -2.95 22.41
N GLY A 229 15.03 -3.20 21.15
CA GLY A 229 15.93 -3.13 19.99
C GLY A 229 15.35 -2.31 18.85
N PRO A 230 15.16 -0.98 19.02
CA PRO A 230 14.68 -0.15 17.92
C PRO A 230 15.74 -0.11 16.80
N PRO A 231 15.32 -0.04 15.51
CA PRO A 231 16.27 0.11 14.41
C PRO A 231 17.09 1.41 14.55
N ASP A 232 18.39 1.37 14.27
CA ASP A 232 19.31 2.52 14.37
C ASP A 232 19.01 3.66 13.37
N SER A 233 18.16 3.44 12.39
CA SER A 233 17.79 4.45 11.37
C SER A 233 16.71 5.40 11.88
N GLY A 234 16.70 6.65 11.38
CA GLY A 234 15.66 7.64 11.68
C GLY A 234 14.24 7.09 11.51
N ALA A 235 13.27 7.67 12.23
CA ALA A 235 11.88 7.24 12.20
C ALA A 235 11.18 7.61 10.89
N PHE A 236 11.28 8.86 10.46
CA PHE A 236 10.55 9.41 9.31
C PHE A 236 11.31 9.26 7.98
N PRO A 237 10.62 8.84 6.90
CA PRO A 237 9.30 8.18 6.87
C PRO A 237 9.39 6.69 7.18
N SER A 238 8.25 6.04 7.50
CA SER A 238 8.21 4.59 7.72
C SER A 238 8.52 3.81 6.43
N GLY A 239 9.64 3.06 6.43
CA GLY A 239 10.06 2.26 5.28
C GLY A 239 9.13 1.08 4.98
N HIS A 240 8.60 0.40 6.03
CA HIS A 240 7.62 -0.68 5.89
C HIS A 240 6.35 -0.17 5.18
N THR A 241 5.81 0.95 5.67
CA THR A 241 4.62 1.55 5.08
C THR A 241 4.87 2.02 3.64
N ALA A 242 6.00 2.66 3.38
CA ALA A 242 6.35 3.09 2.02
C ALA A 242 6.48 1.90 1.06
N GLY A 243 7.20 0.86 1.46
CA GLY A 243 7.43 -0.32 0.61
C GLY A 243 6.16 -1.10 0.31
N ILE A 244 5.35 -1.43 1.33
CA ILE A 244 4.09 -2.13 1.10
C ILE A 244 3.11 -1.28 0.28
N THR A 245 3.01 0.02 0.56
CA THR A 245 2.15 0.94 -0.21
C THR A 245 2.56 0.96 -1.67
N LEU A 246 3.85 1.07 -1.97
CA LEU A 246 4.35 1.05 -3.34
C LEU A 246 3.92 -0.23 -4.07
N LEU A 247 4.21 -1.40 -3.48
CA LEU A 247 3.94 -2.69 -4.13
C LEU A 247 2.44 -2.90 -4.37
N VAL A 248 1.60 -2.67 -3.36
CA VAL A 248 0.16 -2.90 -3.50
C VAL A 248 -0.50 -1.88 -4.44
N THR A 249 -0.08 -0.62 -4.42
CA THR A 249 -0.67 0.40 -5.30
C THR A 249 -0.21 0.26 -6.76
N LEU A 250 1.04 -0.14 -7.00
CA LEU A 250 1.49 -0.48 -8.34
C LEU A 250 0.74 -1.71 -8.87
N LEU A 251 0.67 -2.80 -8.10
CA LEU A 251 -0.08 -3.99 -8.47
C LEU A 251 -1.55 -3.64 -8.76
N ALA A 252 -2.19 -2.91 -7.85
CA ALA A 252 -3.57 -2.47 -8.02
C ALA A 252 -3.75 -1.63 -9.31
N SER A 253 -2.81 -0.74 -9.60
CA SER A 253 -2.87 0.12 -10.77
C SER A 253 -2.70 -0.65 -12.09
N PHE A 254 -1.85 -1.67 -12.12
CA PHE A 254 -1.70 -2.55 -13.29
C PHE A 254 -2.95 -3.41 -13.49
N VAL A 255 -3.47 -4.05 -12.44
CA VAL A 255 -4.70 -4.85 -12.49
C VAL A 255 -5.91 -3.98 -12.85
N ALA A 256 -6.03 -2.79 -12.28
CA ALA A 256 -7.08 -1.82 -12.64
C ALA A 256 -6.96 -1.39 -14.11
N GLY A 257 -5.74 -1.28 -14.62
CA GLY A 257 -5.46 -1.00 -16.02
C GLY A 257 -6.09 -2.01 -16.97
N GLU A 258 -6.13 -3.29 -16.62
CA GLU A 258 -6.73 -4.37 -17.41
C GLU A 258 -8.22 -4.59 -17.10
N SER A 259 -8.75 -3.93 -16.06
CA SER A 259 -10.13 -4.09 -15.61
C SER A 259 -11.08 -3.13 -16.32
N ARG A 260 -12.36 -3.53 -16.45
CA ARG A 260 -13.43 -2.64 -16.93
C ARG A 260 -13.50 -1.39 -16.04
N HIS A 261 -13.71 -0.21 -16.62
CA HIS A 261 -13.70 1.08 -15.91
C HIS A 261 -14.52 1.08 -14.62
N ARG A 262 -15.72 0.49 -14.63
CA ARG A 262 -16.61 0.40 -13.46
C ARG A 262 -16.08 -0.48 -12.31
N LYS A 263 -15.12 -1.39 -12.58
CA LYS A 263 -14.57 -2.34 -11.60
C LYS A 263 -13.17 -1.98 -11.11
N ARG A 264 -12.53 -0.95 -11.67
CA ARG A 264 -11.16 -0.53 -11.31
C ARG A 264 -10.99 -0.24 -9.81
N TRP A 265 -12.00 0.39 -9.19
CA TRP A 265 -11.98 0.69 -7.77
C TRP A 265 -11.85 -0.58 -6.89
N GLN A 266 -12.44 -1.70 -7.33
CA GLN A 266 -12.34 -2.97 -6.61
C GLN A 266 -10.89 -3.45 -6.55
N SER A 267 -10.14 -3.32 -7.65
CA SER A 267 -8.71 -3.66 -7.66
C SER A 267 -7.92 -2.81 -6.67
N TYR A 268 -8.19 -1.51 -6.61
CA TYR A 268 -7.51 -0.64 -5.64
C TYR A 268 -7.85 -1.01 -4.20
N VAL A 269 -9.12 -1.19 -3.87
CA VAL A 269 -9.54 -1.54 -2.50
C VAL A 269 -8.99 -2.90 -2.09
N LEU A 270 -9.24 -3.96 -2.89
CA LEU A 270 -8.89 -5.32 -2.51
C LEU A 270 -7.37 -5.53 -2.42
N LEU A 271 -6.61 -4.98 -3.39
CA LEU A 271 -5.16 -5.17 -3.42
C LEU A 271 -4.42 -4.26 -2.43
N SER A 272 -5.05 -3.20 -1.93
CA SER A 272 -4.48 -2.35 -0.88
C SER A 272 -4.78 -2.84 0.55
N LEU A 273 -5.61 -3.87 0.73
CA LEU A 273 -5.90 -4.41 2.07
C LEU A 273 -4.65 -4.79 2.88
N PRO A 274 -3.58 -5.40 2.31
CA PRO A 274 -2.38 -5.74 3.08
C PRO A 274 -1.61 -4.54 3.65
N LEU A 275 -1.81 -3.34 3.11
CA LEU A 275 -1.21 -2.12 3.63
C LEU A 275 -1.63 -1.86 5.08
N VAL A 276 -2.93 -2.04 5.39
CA VAL A 276 -3.48 -1.68 6.70
C VAL A 276 -2.81 -2.45 7.84
N PRO A 277 -2.76 -3.80 7.84
CA PRO A 277 -2.13 -4.53 8.92
C PRO A 277 -0.63 -4.25 9.04
N VAL A 278 0.11 -4.06 7.93
CA VAL A 278 1.54 -3.72 7.99
C VAL A 278 1.75 -2.32 8.58
N ALA A 279 0.96 -1.32 8.18
CA ALA A 279 1.04 0.02 8.75
C ALA A 279 0.68 0.03 10.25
N LEU A 280 -0.39 -0.67 10.64
CA LEU A 280 -0.82 -0.80 12.03
C LEU A 280 0.21 -1.53 12.89
N SER A 281 0.93 -2.53 12.35
CA SER A 281 1.95 -3.25 13.11
C SER A 281 3.08 -2.33 13.59
N ARG A 282 3.38 -1.28 12.81
CA ARG A 282 4.44 -0.32 13.20
C ARG A 282 4.03 0.56 14.38
N LEU A 283 2.74 0.90 14.46
CA LEU A 283 2.17 1.65 15.59
C LEU A 283 1.98 0.75 16.81
N TYR A 284 1.44 -0.44 16.60
CA TYR A 284 1.21 -1.43 17.67
C TYR A 284 2.52 -1.83 18.38
N LEU A 285 3.59 -2.06 17.62
CA LEU A 285 4.90 -2.41 18.17
C LEU A 285 5.67 -1.18 18.72
N GLY A 286 5.13 0.02 18.63
CA GLY A 286 5.74 1.24 19.18
C GLY A 286 7.08 1.64 18.53
N VAL A 287 7.28 1.34 17.25
CA VAL A 287 8.56 1.61 16.54
C VAL A 287 8.50 2.78 15.57
N HIS A 288 7.33 3.36 15.39
CA HIS A 288 7.10 4.52 14.56
C HIS A 288 6.00 5.41 15.13
N TRP A 289 6.14 6.70 14.91
CA TRP A 289 5.08 7.67 15.09
C TRP A 289 4.00 7.52 14.02
N PHE A 290 2.77 7.96 14.31
CA PHE A 290 1.71 7.96 13.30
C PHE A 290 2.09 8.83 12.10
N THR A 291 2.75 9.94 12.35
CA THR A 291 3.26 10.84 11.32
C THR A 291 4.24 10.17 10.37
N ASP A 292 5.10 9.24 10.84
CA ASP A 292 6.02 8.46 10.00
C ASP A 292 5.27 7.54 9.04
N VAL A 293 4.19 6.93 9.53
CA VAL A 293 3.34 6.01 8.74
C VAL A 293 2.68 6.76 7.60
N ILE A 294 2.09 7.92 7.89
CA ILE A 294 1.48 8.78 6.84
C ILE A 294 2.55 9.30 5.87
N GLY A 295 3.72 9.69 6.37
CA GLY A 295 4.85 10.10 5.52
C GLY A 295 5.26 9.00 4.54
N GLY A 296 5.36 7.75 4.99
CA GLY A 296 5.64 6.58 4.15
C GLY A 296 4.57 6.33 3.10
N LEU A 297 3.30 6.43 3.48
CA LEU A 297 2.15 6.32 2.57
C LEU A 297 2.21 7.38 1.46
N LEU A 298 2.36 8.65 1.82
CA LEU A 298 2.39 9.76 0.86
C LEU A 298 3.57 9.66 -0.10
N LEU A 299 4.75 9.28 0.39
CA LEU A 299 5.95 9.05 -0.44
C LEU A 299 5.69 7.99 -1.49
N ALA A 300 5.17 6.84 -1.10
CA ALA A 300 4.89 5.75 -2.02
C ALA A 300 3.80 6.09 -3.04
N LEU A 301 2.76 6.83 -2.64
CA LEU A 301 1.73 7.31 -3.56
C LEU A 301 2.29 8.30 -4.59
N ALA A 302 3.21 9.19 -4.17
CA ALA A 302 3.89 10.10 -5.07
C ALA A 302 4.71 9.34 -6.13
N VAL A 303 5.51 8.35 -5.70
CA VAL A 303 6.30 7.50 -6.60
C VAL A 303 5.38 6.67 -7.52
N THR A 304 4.34 6.05 -6.98
CA THR A 304 3.35 5.30 -7.78
C THR A 304 2.73 6.17 -8.86
N GLY A 305 2.29 7.38 -8.51
CA GLY A 305 1.73 8.33 -9.46
C GLY A 305 2.71 8.71 -10.57
N ALA A 306 3.95 9.04 -10.21
CA ALA A 306 5.00 9.39 -11.15
C ALA A 306 5.36 8.24 -12.11
N VAL A 307 5.53 7.03 -11.57
CA VAL A 307 5.83 5.82 -12.34
C VAL A 307 4.68 5.48 -13.28
N ARG A 308 3.44 5.57 -12.84
CA ARG A 308 2.26 5.31 -13.68
C ARG A 308 2.06 6.37 -14.76
N ALA A 309 2.34 7.62 -14.47
CA ALA A 309 2.31 8.69 -15.48
C ALA A 309 3.39 8.45 -16.55
N SER A 310 4.60 8.09 -16.15
CA SER A 310 5.70 7.73 -17.07
C SER A 310 5.37 6.49 -17.90
N TYR A 311 4.85 5.42 -17.26
CA TYR A 311 4.51 4.16 -17.92
C TYR A 311 3.42 4.32 -18.99
N SER A 312 2.50 5.28 -18.83
CA SER A 312 1.41 5.50 -19.79
C SER A 312 1.89 5.62 -21.23
N ARG A 313 3.02 6.28 -21.46
CA ARG A 313 3.66 6.40 -22.79
C ARG A 313 4.10 5.05 -23.37
N PHE A 314 4.43 4.08 -22.52
CA PHE A 314 5.00 2.78 -22.92
C PHE A 314 3.98 1.64 -22.83
N ASP A 315 2.77 1.95 -22.42
CA ASP A 315 1.65 0.98 -22.32
C ASP A 315 1.11 0.67 -23.73
N LYS A 316 1.72 -0.33 -24.39
CA LYS A 316 1.35 -0.74 -25.75
C LYS A 316 0.58 -2.05 -25.78
N VAL A 317 0.83 -2.93 -24.82
CA VAL A 317 0.34 -4.31 -24.81
C VAL A 317 -0.34 -4.63 -23.48
N PRO A 318 -1.52 -5.28 -23.48
CA PRO A 318 -2.18 -5.71 -22.24
C PRO A 318 -1.30 -6.64 -21.42
N LEU A 319 -1.26 -6.42 -20.11
CA LEU A 319 -0.61 -7.32 -19.17
C LEU A 319 -1.56 -8.48 -18.86
N ALA A 320 -1.43 -9.61 -19.56
CA ALA A 320 -2.25 -10.79 -19.31
C ALA A 320 -1.69 -11.60 -18.12
N PRO A 321 -2.51 -11.99 -17.14
CA PRO A 321 -2.09 -12.90 -16.08
C PRO A 321 -1.80 -14.30 -16.68
N ASP A 322 -0.73 -14.94 -16.18
CA ASP A 322 -0.36 -16.31 -16.57
C ASP A 322 0.31 -17.04 -15.40
N ILE A 323 0.79 -18.25 -15.67
CA ILE A 323 1.44 -19.11 -14.69
C ILE A 323 2.70 -18.47 -14.09
N THR A 324 3.41 -17.59 -14.81
CA THR A 324 4.62 -16.93 -14.34
C THR A 324 4.34 -16.06 -13.12
N ILE A 325 3.20 -15.35 -13.11
CA ILE A 325 2.76 -14.55 -11.98
C ILE A 325 2.48 -15.42 -10.76
N VAL A 326 1.82 -16.58 -10.98
CA VAL A 326 1.53 -17.54 -9.92
C VAL A 326 2.83 -18.10 -9.34
N VAL A 327 3.78 -18.49 -10.19
CA VAL A 327 5.09 -18.97 -9.76
C VAL A 327 5.83 -17.91 -8.97
N ALA A 328 5.88 -16.66 -9.46
CA ALA A 328 6.52 -15.55 -8.73
C ALA A 328 5.87 -15.32 -7.35
N ALA A 329 4.54 -15.37 -7.26
CA ALA A 329 3.82 -15.23 -6.00
C ALA A 329 4.12 -16.38 -5.02
N VAL A 330 4.18 -17.62 -5.51
CA VAL A 330 4.53 -18.80 -4.69
C VAL A 330 5.97 -18.72 -4.20
N VAL A 331 6.92 -18.38 -5.08
CA VAL A 331 8.34 -18.19 -4.70
C VAL A 331 8.47 -17.11 -3.66
N TRP A 332 7.78 -15.97 -3.84
CA TRP A 332 7.76 -14.91 -2.84
C TRP A 332 7.17 -15.37 -1.51
N ALA A 333 6.06 -16.12 -1.52
CA ALA A 333 5.42 -16.61 -0.29
C ALA A 333 6.33 -17.57 0.47
N VAL A 334 7.04 -18.46 -0.23
CA VAL A 334 8.03 -19.38 0.36
C VAL A 334 9.19 -18.59 0.96
N PHE A 335 9.72 -17.60 0.23
CA PHE A 335 10.78 -16.72 0.73
C PHE A 335 10.33 -15.95 1.98
N ALA A 336 9.15 -15.31 1.93
CA ALA A 336 8.61 -14.55 3.05
C ALA A 336 8.36 -15.42 4.28
N GLY A 337 7.80 -16.62 4.10
CA GLY A 337 7.62 -17.59 5.17
C GLY A 337 8.95 -18.04 5.78
N GLY A 338 9.95 -18.36 4.97
CA GLY A 338 11.31 -18.68 5.42
C GLY A 338 11.96 -17.52 6.16
N TYR A 339 11.81 -16.29 5.65
CA TYR A 339 12.34 -15.10 6.32
C TYR A 339 11.71 -14.88 7.70
N ILE A 340 10.38 -15.03 7.81
CA ILE A 340 9.68 -14.93 9.10
C ILE A 340 10.24 -15.96 10.10
N VAL A 341 10.38 -17.21 9.68
CA VAL A 341 10.90 -18.28 10.56
C VAL A 341 12.32 -17.99 11.02
N LEU A 342 13.20 -17.58 10.10
CA LEU A 342 14.61 -17.30 10.41
C LEU A 342 14.80 -16.05 11.27
N SER A 343 13.96 -15.02 11.09
CA SER A 343 14.07 -13.76 11.82
C SER A 343 13.24 -13.74 13.11
N TRP A 344 12.48 -14.81 13.41
CA TRP A 344 11.50 -14.82 14.48
C TRP A 344 12.05 -14.53 15.86
N GLU A 345 13.11 -15.26 16.26
CA GLU A 345 13.69 -15.13 17.59
C GLU A 345 14.26 -13.73 17.83
N GLU A 346 14.99 -13.22 16.85
CA GLU A 346 15.56 -11.87 16.90
C GLU A 346 14.43 -10.80 16.93
N ALA A 347 13.40 -10.95 16.12
CA ALA A 347 12.28 -10.03 16.09
C ALA A 347 11.52 -10.01 17.43
N VAL A 348 11.28 -11.17 18.04
CA VAL A 348 10.63 -11.26 19.37
C VAL A 348 11.45 -10.54 20.42
N LEU A 349 12.77 -10.63 20.38
CA LEU A 349 13.66 -9.93 21.32
C LEU A 349 13.64 -8.42 21.05
N ASN A 350 13.81 -8.00 19.80
CA ASN A 350 13.88 -6.59 19.41
C ASN A 350 12.57 -5.82 19.69
N PHE A 351 11.42 -6.47 19.48
CA PHE A 351 10.11 -5.84 19.72
C PHE A 351 9.57 -6.07 21.14
N ARG A 352 10.37 -6.63 22.06
CA ARG A 352 9.97 -6.72 23.47
C ARG A 352 9.79 -5.32 24.05
N PRO A 353 8.68 -5.05 24.78
CA PRO A 353 8.49 -3.76 25.44
C PRO A 353 9.61 -3.45 26.43
N VAL A 354 10.01 -2.20 26.53
CA VAL A 354 10.81 -1.69 27.65
C VAL A 354 9.86 -1.61 28.84
N SER A 355 10.07 -2.46 29.87
CA SER A 355 9.22 -2.58 31.07
C SER A 355 9.30 -1.34 31.95
#